data_93d19864be547690c6012af05e62adfe
#
_entry.id   93d19864be547690c6012af05e62adfe
#
_cell.length_a   1.000
_cell.length_b   1.000
_cell.length_c   1.000
_cell.angle_alpha   90.00
_cell.angle_beta   90.00
_cell.angle_gamma   90.00
#
_symmetry.space_group_name_H-M   'P 1'
#
loop_
_entity.id
_entity.type
_entity.pdbx_description
1 polymer ?
#
loop_
_entity_poly.entity_id
_entity_poly.type
_entity_poly.pdbx_seq_one_letter_code
_entity_poly.pdbx_strand_id
1 'polypeptide(L)'
;MNISNIIIIVVLIIILIPAVSGTVKHMKGEGDCCGGPKEKAPVKKIPGKPTSKLKVHIEGMHCENCKNRVEKRLDELDGVVAKVKLSQKVAIVSLYGDVSEELIRDTITKAGYEVTKVETA
;
A
#
# COMPACT_ATOMS: atom_id res chain seq x y z
N MET A 1 34.28 37.31 10.34
CA MET A 1 32.83 37.16 10.50
C MET A 1 32.44 37.68 11.90
N ASN A 2 31.49 38.56 11.95
CA ASN A 2 31.03 39.12 13.21
C ASN A 2 30.15 38.10 13.94
N ILE A 3 30.22 38.05 15.27
CA ILE A 3 29.44 37.19 16.11
C ILE A 3 27.93 37.26 15.81
N SER A 4 27.48 38.48 15.49
CA SER A 4 26.06 38.70 15.09
C SER A 4 25.66 37.92 13.84
N ASN A 5 26.53 37.83 12.85
CA ASN A 5 26.27 37.06 11.62
C ASN A 5 26.22 35.57 11.87
N ILE A 6 27.06 35.06 12.79
CA ILE A 6 27.08 33.66 13.17
C ILE A 6 25.77 33.26 13.87
N ILE A 7 25.29 34.11 14.77
CA ILE A 7 24.02 33.90 15.47
C ILE A 7 22.84 33.85 14.48
N ILE A 8 22.80 34.75 13.52
CA ILE A 8 21.73 34.78 12.50
C ILE A 8 21.76 33.49 11.65
N ILE A 9 22.92 33.04 11.23
CA ILE A 9 23.09 31.83 10.44
C ILE A 9 22.63 30.58 11.24
N VAL A 10 23.01 30.49 12.50
CA VAL A 10 22.62 29.38 13.36
C VAL A 10 21.12 29.35 13.58
N VAL A 11 20.48 30.50 13.81
CA VAL A 11 19.03 30.61 13.96
C VAL A 11 18.30 30.20 12.68
N LEU A 12 18.78 30.63 11.50
CA LEU A 12 18.22 30.22 10.22
C LEU A 12 18.34 28.72 9.98
N ILE A 13 19.47 28.11 10.33
CA ILE A 13 19.66 26.66 10.20
C ILE A 13 18.70 25.91 11.11
N ILE A 14 18.50 26.35 12.35
CA ILE A 14 17.57 25.73 13.30
C ILE A 14 16.12 25.78 12.78
N ILE A 15 15.74 26.87 12.12
CA ILE A 15 14.40 27.03 11.54
C ILE A 15 14.26 26.17 10.27
N LEU A 16 15.30 26.07 9.45
CA LEU A 16 15.26 25.32 8.18
C LEU A 16 15.25 23.80 8.37
N ILE A 17 15.92 23.28 9.41
CA ILE A 17 15.96 21.83 9.66
C ILE A 17 14.57 21.20 9.79
N PRO A 18 13.65 21.70 10.62
CA PRO A 18 12.30 21.12 10.71
C PRO A 18 11.47 21.34 9.45
N ALA A 19 11.67 22.45 8.73
CA ALA A 19 10.97 22.72 7.49
C ALA A 19 11.34 21.72 6.39
N VAL A 20 12.64 21.44 6.23
CA VAL A 20 13.14 20.45 5.27
C VAL A 20 12.77 19.03 5.68
N SER A 21 12.83 18.71 6.98
CA SER A 21 12.43 17.38 7.49
C SER A 21 10.95 17.08 7.24
N GLY A 22 10.10 18.08 7.36
CA GLY A 22 8.67 17.95 7.03
C GLY A 22 8.45 17.69 5.55
N THR A 23 9.15 18.40 4.69
CA THR A 23 9.01 18.27 3.22
C THR A 23 9.53 16.94 2.71
N VAL A 24 10.65 16.45 3.24
CA VAL A 24 11.23 15.15 2.85
C VAL A 24 10.32 13.98 3.27
N LYS A 25 9.61 14.10 4.40
CA LYS A 25 8.65 13.10 4.83
C LYS A 25 7.46 12.99 3.86
N HIS A 26 7.05 14.12 3.27
CA HIS A 26 6.01 14.14 2.24
C HIS A 26 6.48 13.61 0.88
N MET A 27 7.78 13.70 0.57
CA MET A 27 8.32 13.22 -0.70
C MET A 27 8.64 11.71 -0.70
N LYS A 28 8.72 11.06 0.46
CA LYS A 28 8.99 9.62 0.55
C LYS A 28 7.76 8.72 0.37
N GLY A 29 6.74 9.19 -0.29
CA GLY A 29 5.61 8.36 -0.71
C GLY A 29 4.60 8.01 0.39
N GLU A 30 4.70 8.63 1.57
CA GLU A 30 3.67 8.54 2.61
C GLU A 30 2.66 9.70 2.55
N GLY A 31 2.70 10.47 1.46
CA GLY A 31 1.77 11.55 1.21
C GLY A 31 0.49 11.04 0.56
N ASP A 32 -0.63 11.40 1.16
CA ASP A 32 -1.96 11.21 0.59
C ASP A 32 -2.05 11.89 -0.78
N CYS A 33 -2.15 11.11 -1.83
CA CYS A 33 -2.36 11.64 -3.18
C CYS A 33 -3.73 12.28 -3.41
N CYS A 34 -4.66 12.12 -2.50
CA CYS A 34 -5.99 12.68 -2.62
C CYS A 34 -6.52 12.94 -1.21
N GLY A 35 -6.60 14.17 -0.74
CA GLY A 35 -7.04 14.64 0.57
C GLY A 35 -8.25 13.94 1.22
N GLY A 36 -8.24 12.61 1.28
CA GLY A 36 -9.18 11.77 1.99
C GLY A 36 -8.52 11.13 3.22
N PRO A 37 -9.30 10.70 4.21
CA PRO A 37 -8.76 9.99 5.36
C PRO A 37 -8.00 8.74 4.87
N LYS A 38 -6.79 8.52 5.40
CA LYS A 38 -6.02 7.30 5.16
C LYS A 38 -6.82 6.11 5.67
N GLU A 39 -7.54 5.46 4.81
CA GLU A 39 -8.00 4.12 5.10
C GLU A 39 -6.80 3.18 4.99
N LYS A 40 -6.13 2.96 6.11
CA LYS A 40 -5.23 1.82 6.22
C LYS A 40 -6.11 0.59 6.11
N ALA A 41 -5.89 -0.20 5.08
CA ALA A 41 -6.54 -1.50 5.00
C ALA A 41 -6.25 -2.25 6.30
N PRO A 42 -7.26 -2.77 7.00
CA PRO A 42 -7.04 -3.53 8.22
C PRO A 42 -6.16 -4.74 7.87
N VAL A 43 -5.06 -4.88 8.58
CA VAL A 43 -4.19 -6.03 8.41
C VAL A 43 -4.88 -7.24 9.02
N LYS A 44 -5.60 -7.98 8.19
CA LYS A 44 -6.22 -9.23 8.59
C LYS A 44 -5.14 -10.29 8.79
N LYS A 45 -5.03 -10.79 9.99
CA LYS A 45 -4.16 -11.92 10.31
C LYS A 45 -5.03 -13.11 10.66
N ILE A 46 -4.95 -14.15 9.86
CA ILE A 46 -5.61 -15.43 10.17
C ILE A 46 -4.54 -16.33 10.80
N PRO A 47 -4.78 -16.87 12.01
CA PRO A 47 -3.85 -17.79 12.64
C PRO A 47 -3.76 -19.10 11.85
N GLY A 48 -2.55 -19.59 11.63
CA GLY A 48 -2.28 -20.82 10.91
C GLY A 48 -1.43 -20.64 9.65
N LYS A 49 -1.17 -21.75 8.98
CA LYS A 49 -0.46 -21.73 7.69
C LYS A 49 -1.47 -21.66 6.55
N PRO A 50 -1.23 -20.84 5.52
CA PRO A 50 -2.09 -20.83 4.34
C PRO A 50 -2.06 -22.16 3.62
N THR A 51 -3.20 -22.61 3.13
CA THR A 51 -3.33 -23.83 2.33
C THR A 51 -2.65 -23.66 0.98
N SER A 52 -2.78 -22.49 0.38
CA SER A 52 -2.12 -22.13 -0.87
C SER A 52 -1.85 -20.62 -0.93
N LYS A 53 -0.93 -20.23 -1.81
CA LYS A 53 -0.65 -18.83 -2.10
C LYS A 53 -0.74 -18.62 -3.59
N LEU A 54 -1.40 -17.55 -3.99
CA LEU A 54 -1.53 -17.14 -5.38
C LEU A 54 -0.84 -15.79 -5.58
N LYS A 55 -0.17 -15.66 -6.70
CA LYS A 55 0.41 -14.42 -7.17
C LYS A 55 -0.43 -13.91 -8.34
N VAL A 56 -1.17 -12.85 -8.10
CA VAL A 56 -2.12 -12.29 -9.06
C VAL A 56 -1.55 -11.02 -9.65
N HIS A 57 -1.38 -10.98 -10.97
CA HIS A 57 -0.99 -9.79 -11.69
C HIS A 57 -2.22 -8.94 -12.00
N ILE A 58 -2.22 -7.70 -11.52
CA ILE A 58 -3.36 -6.79 -11.61
C ILE A 58 -2.97 -5.55 -12.41
N GLU A 59 -3.72 -5.25 -13.45
CA GLU A 59 -3.61 -4.02 -14.22
C GLU A 59 -4.56 -2.94 -13.70
N GLY A 60 -4.16 -1.68 -13.87
CA GLY A 60 -4.98 -0.53 -13.49
C GLY A 60 -4.70 0.05 -12.11
N MET A 61 -3.77 -0.51 -11.35
CA MET A 61 -3.34 0.07 -10.08
C MET A 61 -2.29 1.17 -10.33
N HIS A 62 -2.63 2.40 -9.98
CA HIS A 62 -1.75 3.57 -10.19
C HIS A 62 -1.31 4.26 -8.91
N CYS A 63 -1.96 3.99 -7.78
CA CYS A 63 -1.67 4.65 -6.51
C CYS A 63 -1.93 3.72 -5.31
N GLU A 64 -1.48 4.15 -4.13
CA GLU A 64 -1.69 3.40 -2.89
C GLU A 64 -3.16 3.21 -2.52
N ASN A 65 -4.03 4.15 -2.89
CA ASN A 65 -5.46 3.99 -2.68
C ASN A 65 -6.03 2.83 -3.48
N CYS A 66 -5.54 2.62 -4.71
CA CYS A 66 -5.90 1.46 -5.53
C CYS A 66 -5.46 0.16 -4.87
N LYS A 67 -4.21 0.12 -4.41
CA LYS A 67 -3.66 -1.01 -3.65
C LYS A 67 -4.52 -1.34 -2.42
N ASN A 68 -4.79 -0.34 -1.59
CA ASN A 68 -5.58 -0.51 -0.36
C ASN A 68 -7.01 -0.98 -0.65
N ARG A 69 -7.60 -0.50 -1.73
CA ARG A 69 -8.93 -0.93 -2.18
C ARG A 69 -8.96 -2.39 -2.57
N VAL A 70 -7.97 -2.85 -3.33
CA VAL A 70 -7.84 -4.27 -3.71
C VAL A 70 -7.61 -5.15 -2.49
N GLU A 71 -6.69 -4.76 -1.60
CA GLU A 71 -6.43 -5.49 -0.35
C GLU A 71 -7.70 -5.60 0.50
N LYS A 72 -8.42 -4.50 0.70
CA LYS A 72 -9.65 -4.47 1.47
C LYS A 72 -10.72 -5.39 0.87
N ARG A 73 -10.92 -5.35 -0.44
CA ARG A 73 -11.90 -6.21 -1.11
C ARG A 73 -11.58 -7.69 -1.00
N LEU A 74 -10.32 -8.05 -1.10
CA LEU A 74 -9.87 -9.43 -0.95
C LEU A 74 -9.94 -9.89 0.51
N ASP A 75 -9.60 -9.02 1.45
CA ASP A 75 -9.67 -9.32 2.88
C ASP A 75 -11.12 -9.44 3.41
N GLU A 76 -12.09 -8.90 2.71
CA GLU A 76 -13.53 -9.10 3.00
C GLU A 76 -13.97 -10.54 2.74
N LEU A 77 -13.21 -11.31 1.95
CA LEU A 77 -13.49 -12.72 1.72
C LEU A 77 -13.02 -13.57 2.91
N ASP A 78 -13.85 -14.55 3.27
CA ASP A 78 -13.50 -15.48 4.35
C ASP A 78 -12.33 -16.39 3.94
N GLY A 79 -11.34 -16.49 4.82
CA GLY A 79 -10.17 -17.32 4.58
C GLY A 79 -9.20 -16.78 3.54
N VAL A 80 -9.25 -15.49 3.22
CA VAL A 80 -8.35 -14.82 2.28
C VAL A 80 -7.60 -13.70 2.96
N VAL A 81 -6.30 -13.67 2.79
CA VAL A 81 -5.42 -12.56 3.18
C VAL A 81 -4.64 -12.12 1.97
N ALA A 82 -4.79 -10.88 1.58
CA ALA A 82 -4.12 -10.31 0.43
C ALA A 82 -3.06 -9.28 0.84
N LYS A 83 -1.95 -9.28 0.13
CA LYS A 83 -0.90 -8.27 0.25
C LYS A 83 -0.49 -7.81 -1.14
N VAL A 84 -0.79 -6.58 -1.45
CA VAL A 84 -0.51 -6.00 -2.77
C VAL A 84 0.84 -5.30 -2.78
N LYS A 85 1.63 -5.56 -3.81
CA LYS A 85 2.87 -4.84 -4.11
C LYS A 85 2.65 -3.94 -5.31
N LEU A 86 2.47 -2.65 -5.06
CA LEU A 86 2.18 -1.66 -6.10
C LEU A 86 3.31 -1.53 -7.13
N SER A 87 4.56 -1.61 -6.69
CA SER A 87 5.74 -1.50 -7.57
C SER A 87 5.81 -2.60 -8.63
N GLN A 88 5.27 -3.77 -8.31
CA GLN A 88 5.25 -4.94 -9.20
C GLN A 88 3.89 -5.18 -9.84
N LYS A 89 2.86 -4.41 -9.44
CA LYS A 89 1.47 -4.59 -9.83
C LYS A 89 0.94 -6.01 -9.57
N VAL A 90 1.33 -6.57 -8.44
CA VAL A 90 1.08 -7.96 -8.04
C VAL A 90 0.42 -8.00 -6.67
N ALA A 91 -0.61 -8.81 -6.54
CA ALA A 91 -1.19 -9.18 -5.25
C ALA A 91 -0.75 -10.59 -4.87
N ILE A 92 -0.19 -10.75 -3.68
CA ILE A 92 0.07 -12.06 -3.08
C ILE A 92 -1.12 -12.38 -2.20
N VAL A 93 -1.88 -13.38 -2.61
CA VAL A 93 -3.10 -13.82 -1.92
C VAL A 93 -2.83 -15.13 -1.21
N SER A 94 -2.96 -15.12 0.11
CA SER A 94 -2.86 -16.32 0.94
C SER A 94 -4.25 -16.88 1.18
N LEU A 95 -4.45 -18.12 0.83
CA LEU A 95 -5.72 -18.83 0.97
C LEU A 95 -5.68 -19.77 2.17
N TYR A 96 -6.66 -19.62 3.03
CA TYR A 96 -6.86 -20.46 4.22
C TYR A 96 -8.18 -21.22 4.04
N GLY A 97 -8.11 -22.39 3.46
CA GLY A 97 -9.27 -23.23 3.16
C GLY A 97 -9.61 -23.30 1.67
N ASP A 98 -10.80 -23.76 1.35
CA ASP A 98 -11.27 -23.91 -0.02
C ASP A 98 -11.82 -22.61 -0.59
N VAL A 99 -10.90 -21.80 -1.12
CA VAL A 99 -11.26 -20.58 -1.84
C VAL A 99 -10.89 -20.73 -3.31
N SER A 100 -11.84 -20.50 -4.21
CA SER A 100 -11.61 -20.62 -5.65
C SER A 100 -10.86 -19.42 -6.20
N GLU A 101 -9.99 -19.66 -7.17
CA GLU A 101 -9.30 -18.61 -7.92
C GLU A 101 -10.28 -17.68 -8.64
N GLU A 102 -11.36 -18.24 -9.16
CA GLU A 102 -12.42 -17.48 -9.85
C GLU A 102 -13.05 -16.41 -8.95
N LEU A 103 -13.27 -16.72 -7.68
CA LEU A 103 -13.81 -15.78 -6.71
C LEU A 103 -12.86 -14.59 -6.51
N ILE A 104 -11.56 -14.84 -6.49
CA ILE A 104 -10.54 -13.79 -6.38
C ILE A 104 -10.53 -12.91 -7.62
N ARG A 105 -10.54 -13.51 -8.80
CA ARG A 105 -10.63 -12.77 -10.07
C ARG A 105 -11.89 -11.90 -10.14
N ASP A 106 -13.03 -12.46 -9.81
CA ASP A 106 -14.32 -11.76 -9.81
C ASP A 106 -14.32 -10.58 -8.83
N THR A 107 -13.78 -10.77 -7.65
CA THR A 107 -13.65 -9.72 -6.63
C THR A 107 -12.79 -8.55 -7.11
N ILE A 108 -11.67 -8.84 -7.74
CA ILE A 108 -10.76 -7.81 -8.29
C ILE A 108 -11.43 -7.09 -9.46
N THR A 109 -12.09 -7.81 -10.35
CA THR A 109 -12.82 -7.25 -11.48
C THR A 109 -13.96 -6.35 -11.01
N LYS A 110 -14.71 -6.75 -9.99
CA LYS A 110 -15.75 -5.92 -9.36
C LYS A 110 -15.21 -4.67 -8.68
N ALA A 111 -13.96 -4.70 -8.25
CA ALA A 111 -13.29 -3.52 -7.70
C ALA A 111 -12.85 -2.50 -8.79
N GLY A 112 -12.97 -2.86 -10.08
CA GLY A 112 -12.64 -2.01 -11.21
C GLY A 112 -11.24 -2.21 -11.77
N TYR A 113 -10.61 -3.35 -11.48
CA TYR A 113 -9.27 -3.70 -11.96
C TYR A 113 -9.30 -4.94 -12.83
N GLU A 114 -8.27 -5.15 -13.64
CA GLU A 114 -8.15 -6.30 -14.51
C GLU A 114 -7.07 -7.27 -14.01
N VAL A 115 -7.40 -8.54 -13.99
CA VAL A 115 -6.46 -9.61 -13.69
C VAL A 115 -5.86 -10.13 -14.99
N THR A 116 -4.56 -9.95 -15.18
CA THR A 116 -3.87 -10.38 -16.41
C THR A 116 -3.33 -11.79 -16.29
N LYS A 117 -2.82 -12.17 -15.12
CA LYS A 117 -2.22 -13.48 -14.89
C LYS A 117 -2.37 -13.90 -13.42
N VAL A 118 -2.58 -15.16 -13.20
CA VAL A 118 -2.55 -15.78 -11.87
C VAL A 118 -1.51 -16.88 -11.87
N GLU A 119 -0.61 -16.84 -10.91
CA GLU A 119 0.43 -17.83 -10.71
C GLU A 119 0.31 -18.41 -9.29
N THR A 120 0.58 -19.68 -9.14
CA THR A 120 0.73 -20.30 -7.83
C THR A 120 2.10 -19.92 -7.25
N ALA A 121 2.08 -19.35 -6.09
CA ALA A 121 3.31 -18.91 -5.42
C ALA A 121 3.85 -19.99 -4.47
#